data_6fbbcd9ff5bd273cea19aade18f4cbd9
#
_entry.id   6fbbcd9ff5bd273cea19aade18f4cbd9
#
_cell.length_a   1.000
_cell.length_b   1.000
_cell.length_c   1.000
_cell.angle_alpha   90.00
_cell.angle_beta   90.00
_cell.angle_gamma   90.00
#
_symmetry.space_group_name_H-M   'P 1'
#
loop_
_entity.id
_entity.type
_entity.pdbx_description
1 polymer ?
#
loop_
_entity_poly.entity_id
_entity_poly.type
_entity_poly.pdbx_seq_one_letter_code
_entity_poly.pdbx_strand_id
1 'polypeptide(L)'
;MKKLFLLCLVLVACSAFKRVTYEPHPFNYKDEVKCLAQNIYFEARDQTTKGQIAVALVTINRVESKRFPNSICKVVYQANKYKSGKLKKHKCQFSWYCDGLSDVPRDRIAWKVSKTIARAMLRRPGVHIKHFGKVW
;
A
#
# COMPACT_ATOMS: atom_id res chain seq x y z
N MET A 1 -51.43 27.08 -5.54
CA MET A 1 -50.11 27.46 -6.12
C MET A 1 -48.96 27.36 -5.13
N LYS A 2 -49.11 27.72 -3.86
CA LYS A 2 -47.99 27.60 -2.85
C LYS A 2 -47.53 26.19 -2.56
N LYS A 3 -48.41 25.18 -2.60
CA LYS A 3 -48.03 23.76 -2.34
C LYS A 3 -47.24 23.12 -3.48
N LEU A 4 -47.43 23.59 -4.73
CA LEU A 4 -46.69 23.06 -5.88
C LEU A 4 -45.23 23.56 -5.91
N PHE A 5 -45.01 24.80 -5.42
CA PHE A 5 -43.65 25.37 -5.32
C PHE A 5 -42.80 24.69 -4.26
N LEU A 6 -43.43 24.24 -3.15
CA LEU A 6 -42.68 23.52 -2.08
C LEU A 6 -42.22 22.11 -2.55
N LEU A 7 -43.02 21.45 -3.40
CA LEU A 7 -42.68 20.13 -3.93
C LEU A 7 -41.49 20.19 -4.90
N CYS A 8 -41.38 21.26 -5.69
CA CYS A 8 -40.22 21.44 -6.59
C CYS A 8 -38.93 21.73 -5.85
N LEU A 9 -38.96 22.42 -4.71
CA LEU A 9 -37.77 22.72 -3.91
C LEU A 9 -37.16 21.44 -3.26
N VAL A 10 -37.98 20.47 -2.87
CA VAL A 10 -37.53 19.22 -2.28
C VAL A 10 -36.86 18.30 -3.33
N LEU A 11 -37.33 18.36 -4.59
CA LEU A 11 -36.75 17.54 -5.68
C LEU A 11 -35.38 18.03 -6.17
N VAL A 12 -35.12 19.34 -6.05
CA VAL A 12 -33.82 19.92 -6.45
C VAL A 12 -32.70 19.64 -5.44
N ALA A 13 -33.04 19.43 -4.15
CA ALA A 13 -32.05 19.14 -3.11
C ALA A 13 -31.47 17.72 -3.20
N CYS A 14 -32.12 16.80 -3.93
CA CYS A 14 -31.69 15.41 -4.03
C CYS A 14 -30.65 15.14 -5.13
N SER A 15 -30.34 16.10 -5.98
CA SER A 15 -29.44 15.91 -7.14
C SER A 15 -27.95 16.26 -6.87
N ALA A 16 -27.60 16.67 -5.64
CA ALA A 16 -26.23 17.08 -5.30
C ALA A 16 -25.39 15.95 -4.67
N PHE A 17 -25.84 14.71 -4.73
CA PHE A 17 -24.98 13.60 -4.34
C PHE A 17 -23.95 13.38 -5.45
N LYS A 18 -22.81 14.08 -5.37
CA LYS A 18 -21.65 13.79 -6.24
C LYS A 18 -21.30 12.32 -6.03
N ARG A 19 -21.61 11.47 -7.02
CA ARG A 19 -21.01 10.15 -7.09
C ARG A 19 -19.50 10.36 -7.11
N VAL A 20 -18.85 9.90 -6.06
CA VAL A 20 -17.38 9.78 -6.08
C VAL A 20 -17.08 8.74 -7.16
N THR A 21 -16.76 9.21 -8.36
CA THR A 21 -16.25 8.35 -9.41
C THR A 21 -14.88 7.86 -8.93
N TYR A 22 -14.81 6.57 -8.67
CA TYR A 22 -13.52 5.90 -8.42
C TYR A 22 -12.74 5.91 -9.73
N GLU A 23 -11.82 6.86 -9.86
CA GLU A 23 -10.83 6.82 -10.94
C GLU A 23 -9.93 5.60 -10.69
N PRO A 24 -9.88 4.63 -11.64
CA PRO A 24 -8.96 3.50 -11.50
C PRO A 24 -7.54 4.04 -11.46
N HIS A 25 -6.85 3.84 -10.35
CA HIS A 25 -5.43 4.16 -10.24
C HIS A 25 -4.68 3.49 -11.40
N PRO A 26 -3.74 4.20 -12.07
CA PRO A 26 -2.94 3.67 -13.19
C PRO A 26 -2.06 2.47 -12.78
N PHE A 27 -2.04 2.12 -11.50
CA PHE A 27 -1.39 0.95 -10.94
C PHE A 27 -2.43 -0.09 -10.56
N ASN A 28 -2.14 -1.36 -10.84
CA ASN A 28 -3.01 -2.45 -10.41
C ASN A 28 -2.99 -2.52 -8.87
N TYR A 29 -4.00 -1.94 -8.23
CA TYR A 29 -4.16 -1.92 -6.77
C TYR A 29 -3.96 -3.30 -6.12
N LYS A 30 -4.42 -4.36 -6.78
CA LYS A 30 -4.31 -5.74 -6.29
C LYS A 30 -2.84 -6.17 -6.19
N ASP A 31 -2.02 -5.79 -7.15
CA ASP A 31 -0.59 -6.11 -7.15
C ASP A 31 0.16 -5.28 -6.11
N GLU A 32 -0.14 -3.99 -5.99
CA GLU A 32 0.45 -3.12 -4.96
C GLU A 32 0.15 -3.64 -3.54
N VAL A 33 -1.10 -4.08 -3.27
CA VAL A 33 -1.45 -4.74 -2.01
C VAL A 33 -0.64 -6.00 -1.79
N LYS A 34 -0.47 -6.83 -2.81
CA LYS A 34 0.31 -8.08 -2.72
C LYS A 34 1.78 -7.79 -2.42
N CYS A 35 2.39 -6.84 -3.12
CA CYS A 35 3.78 -6.45 -2.89
C CYS A 35 4.00 -5.91 -1.47
N LEU A 36 3.12 -5.01 -0.99
CA LEU A 36 3.20 -4.49 0.37
C LEU A 36 3.02 -5.60 1.40
N ALA A 37 2.07 -6.50 1.20
CA ALA A 37 1.83 -7.63 2.09
C ALA A 37 3.03 -8.58 2.15
N GLN A 38 3.70 -8.84 1.03
CA GLN A 38 4.93 -9.64 1.03
C GLN A 38 6.03 -8.98 1.85
N ASN A 39 6.21 -7.67 1.68
CA ASN A 39 7.21 -6.96 2.46
C ASN A 39 6.91 -6.99 3.96
N ILE A 40 5.67 -6.75 4.37
CA ILE A 40 5.24 -6.86 5.77
C ILE A 40 5.48 -8.28 6.31
N TYR A 41 5.15 -9.30 5.51
CA TYR A 41 5.31 -10.70 5.91
C TYR A 41 6.77 -11.06 6.16
N PHE A 42 7.66 -10.77 5.22
CA PHE A 42 9.06 -11.18 5.33
C PHE A 42 9.87 -10.33 6.31
N GLU A 43 9.53 -9.05 6.47
CA GLU A 43 10.24 -8.15 7.40
C GLU A 43 9.70 -8.22 8.83
N ALA A 44 8.41 -8.55 9.04
CA ALA A 44 7.77 -8.29 10.33
C ALA A 44 6.69 -9.29 10.75
N ARG A 45 6.56 -10.48 10.13
CA ARG A 45 5.47 -11.42 10.52
C ARG A 45 5.49 -11.80 12.00
N ASP A 46 6.67 -11.82 12.63
CA ASP A 46 6.86 -12.20 14.03
C ASP A 46 6.79 -10.98 14.98
N GLN A 47 6.53 -9.78 14.43
CA GLN A 47 6.43 -8.54 15.19
C GLN A 47 4.99 -8.25 15.60
N THR A 48 4.83 -7.33 16.56
CA THR A 48 3.50 -6.79 16.91
C THR A 48 2.86 -6.12 15.69
N THR A 49 1.54 -5.93 15.74
CA THR A 49 0.81 -5.17 14.69
C THR A 49 1.40 -3.78 14.44
N LYS A 50 1.89 -3.13 15.50
CA LYS A 50 2.61 -1.84 15.38
C LYS A 50 3.87 -1.96 14.53
N GLY A 51 4.69 -2.98 14.74
CA GLY A 51 5.90 -3.23 13.95
C GLY A 51 5.56 -3.51 12.48
N GLN A 52 4.53 -4.31 12.24
CA GLN A 52 4.05 -4.59 10.88
C GLN A 52 3.54 -3.34 10.15
N ILE A 53 2.80 -2.46 10.85
CA ILE A 53 2.36 -1.16 10.32
C ILE A 53 3.57 -0.26 10.03
N ALA A 54 4.60 -0.26 10.90
CA ALA A 54 5.80 0.53 10.67
C ALA A 54 6.52 0.13 9.37
N VAL A 55 6.65 -1.16 9.07
CA VAL A 55 7.21 -1.65 7.79
C VAL A 55 6.38 -1.15 6.60
N ALA A 56 5.05 -1.21 6.70
CA ALA A 56 4.16 -0.68 5.65
C ALA A 56 4.38 0.81 5.43
N LEU A 57 4.47 1.60 6.50
CA LEU A 57 4.71 3.04 6.45
C LEU A 57 6.06 3.38 5.83
N VAL A 58 7.12 2.69 6.20
CA VAL A 58 8.46 2.89 5.59
C VAL A 58 8.39 2.66 4.09
N THR A 59 7.69 1.61 3.64
CA THR A 59 7.54 1.32 2.21
C THR A 59 6.76 2.41 1.48
N ILE A 60 5.65 2.86 2.04
CA ILE A 60 4.81 3.94 1.48
C ILE A 60 5.60 5.26 1.43
N ASN A 61 6.33 5.61 2.49
CA ASN A 61 7.18 6.81 2.53
C ASN A 61 8.24 6.82 1.43
N ARG A 62 8.80 5.66 1.12
CA ARG A 62 9.75 5.53 0.01
C ARG A 62 9.09 5.84 -1.32
N VAL A 63 7.88 5.32 -1.56
CA VAL A 63 7.11 5.63 -2.78
C VAL A 63 6.84 7.13 -2.92
N GLU A 64 6.56 7.82 -1.83
CA GLU A 64 6.30 9.26 -1.82
C GLU A 64 7.58 10.11 -1.97
N SER A 65 8.73 9.52 -1.75
CA SER A 65 10.02 10.20 -1.88
C SER A 65 10.54 10.16 -3.32
N LYS A 66 10.91 11.31 -3.86
CA LYS A 66 11.54 11.43 -5.21
C LYS A 66 12.83 10.62 -5.37
N ARG A 67 13.41 10.11 -4.28
CA ARG A 67 14.64 9.28 -4.31
C ARG A 67 14.37 7.81 -4.59
N PHE A 68 13.12 7.39 -4.58
CA PHE A 68 12.71 5.99 -4.76
C PHE A 68 11.74 5.84 -5.94
N PRO A 69 11.53 4.62 -6.44
CA PRO A 69 10.49 4.37 -7.44
C PRO A 69 9.10 4.75 -6.94
N ASN A 70 8.21 5.13 -7.85
CA ASN A 70 6.88 5.66 -7.58
C ASN A 70 5.78 4.61 -7.44
N SER A 71 6.10 3.35 -7.10
CA SER A 71 5.11 2.32 -6.79
C SER A 71 5.62 1.36 -5.72
N ILE A 72 4.71 0.76 -4.96
CA ILE A 72 5.03 -0.19 -3.89
C ILE A 72 5.84 -1.37 -4.44
N CYS A 73 5.37 -2.00 -5.52
CA CYS A 73 6.06 -3.15 -6.10
C CYS A 73 7.47 -2.79 -6.55
N LYS A 74 7.67 -1.62 -7.19
CA LYS A 74 9.01 -1.19 -7.63
C LYS A 74 9.93 -0.89 -6.45
N VAL A 75 9.42 -0.34 -5.34
CA VAL A 75 10.20 -0.12 -4.11
C VAL A 75 10.54 -1.44 -3.44
N VAL A 76 9.56 -2.35 -3.29
CA VAL A 76 9.74 -3.64 -2.63
C VAL A 76 10.76 -4.51 -3.35
N TYR A 77 10.70 -4.55 -4.67
CA TYR A 77 11.61 -5.36 -5.50
C TYR A 77 12.79 -4.57 -6.07
N GLN A 78 13.09 -3.42 -5.50
CA GLN A 78 14.27 -2.63 -5.89
C GLN A 78 15.55 -3.39 -5.52
N ALA A 79 16.37 -3.67 -6.53
CA ALA A 79 17.57 -4.48 -6.38
C ALA A 79 18.64 -4.16 -7.41
N ASN A 80 19.90 -4.33 -7.04
CA ASN A 80 20.99 -4.31 -7.99
C ASN A 80 21.08 -5.65 -8.73
N LYS A 81 21.30 -5.57 -10.03
CA LYS A 81 21.42 -6.74 -10.92
C LYS A 81 22.79 -6.80 -11.60
N TYR A 82 23.24 -7.98 -11.93
CA TYR A 82 24.33 -8.19 -12.86
C TYR A 82 23.90 -7.86 -14.28
N LYS A 83 24.84 -7.72 -15.22
CA LYS A 83 24.55 -7.55 -16.66
C LYS A 83 23.67 -8.67 -17.22
N SER A 84 23.76 -9.87 -16.67
CA SER A 84 22.92 -11.04 -17.00
C SER A 84 21.47 -10.93 -16.50
N GLY A 85 21.08 -9.87 -15.77
CA GLY A 85 19.76 -9.73 -15.15
C GLY A 85 19.61 -10.43 -13.79
N LYS A 86 20.58 -11.28 -13.39
CA LYS A 86 20.55 -11.97 -12.09
C LYS A 86 20.70 -10.99 -10.94
N LEU A 87 19.93 -11.18 -9.86
CA LEU A 87 20.01 -10.37 -8.64
C LEU A 87 21.39 -10.50 -7.98
N LYS A 88 21.92 -9.37 -7.53
CA LYS A 88 23.12 -9.37 -6.68
C LYS A 88 22.70 -9.67 -5.25
N LYS A 89 23.23 -10.77 -4.69
CA LYS A 89 22.95 -11.20 -3.31
C LYS A 89 23.23 -10.05 -2.32
N HIS A 90 22.35 -9.84 -1.37
CA HIS A 90 22.42 -8.78 -0.34
C HIS A 90 22.52 -7.32 -0.87
N LYS A 91 22.09 -7.08 -2.12
CA LYS A 91 22.04 -5.73 -2.73
C LYS A 91 20.63 -5.34 -3.14
N CYS A 92 19.65 -5.69 -2.29
CA CYS A 92 18.23 -5.36 -2.44
C CYS A 92 17.79 -4.34 -1.41
N GLN A 93 16.72 -3.61 -1.71
CA GLN A 93 16.13 -2.63 -0.81
C GLN A 93 15.60 -3.29 0.47
N PHE A 94 15.04 -4.50 0.33
CA PHE A 94 14.66 -5.41 1.41
C PHE A 94 15.43 -6.72 1.24
N SER A 95 16.10 -7.17 2.29
CA SER A 95 17.08 -8.25 2.22
C SER A 95 16.51 -9.58 1.79
N TRP A 96 15.26 -9.87 2.19
CA TRP A 96 14.57 -11.13 1.88
C TRP A 96 14.45 -11.39 0.37
N TYR A 97 14.33 -10.32 -0.45
CA TYR A 97 14.16 -10.46 -1.90
C TYR A 97 15.39 -11.03 -2.62
N CYS A 98 16.58 -10.91 -2.02
CA CYS A 98 17.82 -11.44 -2.64
C CYS A 98 18.74 -12.19 -1.66
N ASP A 99 18.16 -12.80 -0.64
CA ASP A 99 18.89 -13.68 0.30
C ASP A 99 19.09 -15.09 -0.27
N GLY A 100 18.39 -15.44 -1.34
CA GLY A 100 18.45 -16.74 -2.00
C GLY A 100 17.47 -17.76 -1.44
N LEU A 101 16.57 -17.33 -0.54
CA LEU A 101 15.49 -18.17 -0.01
C LEU A 101 14.21 -18.03 -0.84
N SER A 102 13.18 -18.80 -0.49
CA SER A 102 11.89 -18.74 -1.17
C SER A 102 11.05 -17.54 -0.72
N ASP A 103 10.61 -16.72 -1.67
CA ASP A 103 9.75 -15.55 -1.46
C ASP A 103 8.24 -15.91 -1.40
N VAL A 104 7.92 -17.17 -1.14
CA VAL A 104 6.53 -17.64 -1.01
C VAL A 104 6.13 -17.66 0.47
N PRO A 105 5.13 -16.85 0.89
CA PRO A 105 4.62 -16.89 2.25
C PRO A 105 4.01 -18.25 2.58
N ARG A 106 4.56 -18.95 3.56
CA ARG A 106 4.12 -20.31 3.98
C ARG A 106 3.16 -20.28 5.17
N ASP A 107 3.33 -19.36 6.09
CA ASP A 107 2.40 -19.18 7.21
C ASP A 107 1.11 -18.49 6.72
N ARG A 108 0.04 -19.25 6.66
CA ARG A 108 -1.26 -18.79 6.16
C ARG A 108 -1.89 -17.71 7.02
N ILE A 109 -1.69 -17.78 8.34
CA ILE A 109 -2.26 -16.82 9.31
C ILE A 109 -1.51 -15.50 9.21
N ALA A 110 -0.19 -15.51 9.32
CA ALA A 110 0.65 -14.34 9.17
C ALA A 110 0.47 -13.69 7.78
N TRP A 111 0.32 -14.48 6.73
CA TRP A 111 0.02 -13.97 5.40
C TRP A 111 -1.33 -13.26 5.30
N LYS A 112 -2.38 -13.81 5.94
CA LYS A 112 -3.69 -13.16 6.02
C LYS A 112 -3.62 -11.83 6.75
N VAL A 113 -2.93 -11.77 7.89
CA VAL A 113 -2.70 -10.54 8.67
C VAL A 113 -1.96 -9.50 7.83
N SER A 114 -0.84 -9.87 7.20
CA SER A 114 -0.06 -8.97 6.34
C SER A 114 -0.90 -8.38 5.20
N LYS A 115 -1.73 -9.18 4.55
CA LYS A 115 -2.67 -8.70 3.51
C LYS A 115 -3.73 -7.74 4.07
N THR A 116 -4.21 -7.98 5.27
CA THR A 116 -5.20 -7.10 5.92
C THR A 116 -4.58 -5.73 6.23
N ILE A 117 -3.38 -5.71 6.79
CA ILE A 117 -2.63 -4.47 7.07
C ILE A 117 -2.33 -3.73 5.76
N ALA A 118 -1.82 -4.42 4.74
CA ALA A 118 -1.52 -3.81 3.45
C ALA A 118 -2.74 -3.13 2.83
N ARG A 119 -3.90 -3.80 2.84
CA ARG A 119 -5.16 -3.21 2.34
C ARG A 119 -5.59 -1.99 3.15
N ALA A 120 -5.51 -2.06 4.47
CA ALA A 120 -5.87 -0.95 5.34
C ALA A 120 -4.99 0.27 5.09
N MET A 121 -3.68 0.05 4.93
CA MET A 121 -2.71 1.12 4.69
C MET A 121 -2.85 1.78 3.33
N LEU A 122 -3.15 1.01 2.27
CA LEU A 122 -3.30 1.55 0.92
C LEU A 122 -4.70 2.13 0.62
N ARG A 123 -5.71 1.84 1.43
CA ARG A 123 -7.06 2.40 1.27
C ARG A 123 -7.23 3.81 1.83
N ARG A 124 -6.32 4.29 2.64
CA ARG A 124 -6.38 5.61 3.27
C ARG A 124 -5.41 6.58 2.59
N PRO A 125 -5.79 7.23 1.47
CA PRO A 125 -5.01 8.35 0.97
C PRO A 125 -5.03 9.43 2.05
N GLY A 126 -3.85 9.84 2.54
CA GLY A 126 -3.73 10.92 3.53
C GLY A 126 -3.62 10.49 4.99
N VAL A 127 -3.49 9.22 5.35
CA VAL A 127 -2.86 8.85 6.63
C VAL A 127 -1.36 9.11 6.48
N HIS A 128 -1.05 10.36 6.13
CA HIS A 128 0.30 10.85 6.17
C HIS A 128 0.79 10.76 7.61
N ILE A 129 1.68 9.97 7.83
CA ILE A 129 2.86 9.76 8.63
C ILE A 129 3.24 10.93 9.56
N LYS A 130 2.56 12.03 9.55
CA LYS A 130 2.75 13.14 10.50
C LYS A 130 2.48 12.77 11.96
N HIS A 131 1.78 11.67 12.23
CA HIS A 131 1.43 11.24 13.59
C HIS A 131 2.26 10.05 14.13
N PHE A 132 3.02 9.38 13.29
CA PHE A 132 4.02 8.42 13.76
C PHE A 132 5.37 9.10 13.59
N GLY A 133 5.92 9.71 14.63
CA GLY A 133 7.21 10.37 14.59
C GLY A 133 8.21 9.61 13.73
N LYS A 134 9.18 10.31 13.15
CA LYS A 134 10.20 9.74 12.25
C LYS A 134 10.61 8.36 12.72
N VAL A 135 10.11 7.32 12.06
CA VAL A 135 10.56 5.95 12.26
C VAL A 135 11.74 5.79 11.30
N TRP A 136 12.91 5.72 11.87
CA TRP A 136 14.20 5.52 11.19
C TRP A 136 14.32 4.12 10.64
#